data_ef6937eab4ca30bb7a21d7242282312b
#
_entry.id   ef6937eab4ca30bb7a21d7242282312b
#
_cell.length_a   1.000
_cell.length_b   1.000
_cell.length_c   1.000
_cell.angle_alpha   90.00
_cell.angle_beta   90.00
_cell.angle_gamma   90.00
#
_symmetry.space_group_name_H-M   'P 1'
#
loop_
_entity.id
_entity.type
_entity.pdbx_description
1 polymer ?
#
loop_
_entity_poly.entity_id
_entity_poly.type
_entity_poly.pdbx_seq_one_letter_code
_entity_poly.pdbx_strand_id
1 'polypeptide(L)'
;MQVEINPSEYTVLIVDDTIANVLLLKVLIGNQKYRIVTANNGMEALQAVEKESPDLILLDIMKPGMNGYEVAEKLKTDPQTQEIPIIFLTALNSTNDIVKGFKTGASDYISKPFNKEELLIRVTHQTSLIAAKRLIASQMKELQSTIRGRDRLYSVIAHDLRSPMGSLKMIFNLLMAQLPPEKIGPEMYDMLSMANHTAEETFPCWTTCSNGPNRRSGASKPYTRRST
;
A
#
# COMPACT_ATOMS: atom_id res chain seq x y z
N MET A 1 -5.78 1.40 19.48
CA MET A 1 -6.20 2.63 18.79
C MET A 1 -7.36 2.24 17.90
N GLN A 2 -8.60 2.56 18.27
CA GLN A 2 -9.76 2.31 17.41
C GLN A 2 -9.79 3.41 16.36
N VAL A 3 -9.82 3.04 15.09
CA VAL A 3 -10.03 3.99 14.00
C VAL A 3 -11.48 4.45 14.10
N GLU A 4 -11.67 5.73 14.36
CA GLU A 4 -13.01 6.33 14.41
C GLU A 4 -13.57 6.33 12.98
N ILE A 5 -14.67 5.60 12.76
CA ILE A 5 -15.26 5.42 11.44
C ILE A 5 -16.46 6.36 11.33
N ASN A 6 -16.51 7.16 10.27
CA ASN A 6 -17.72 7.85 9.88
C ASN A 6 -18.49 6.98 8.86
N PRO A 7 -19.58 6.30 9.25
CA PRO A 7 -20.28 5.37 8.37
C PRO A 7 -20.82 6.01 7.10
N SER A 8 -21.08 7.31 7.08
CA SER A 8 -21.62 8.02 5.92
C SER A 8 -20.64 8.09 4.72
N GLU A 9 -19.36 7.81 4.96
CA GLU A 9 -18.33 7.75 3.93
C GLU A 9 -18.24 6.39 3.21
N TYR A 10 -19.00 5.39 3.73
CA TYR A 10 -18.97 4.02 3.21
C TYR A 10 -20.27 3.67 2.52
N THR A 11 -20.15 3.06 1.34
CA THR A 11 -21.29 2.59 0.55
C THR A 11 -21.40 1.08 0.69
N VAL A 12 -22.56 0.60 1.14
CA VAL A 12 -22.89 -0.82 1.29
C VAL A 12 -23.86 -1.21 0.17
N LEU A 13 -23.49 -2.16 -0.67
CA LEU A 13 -24.36 -2.77 -1.67
C LEU A 13 -25.06 -3.98 -1.05
N ILE A 14 -26.38 -4.00 -1.09
CA ILE A 14 -27.24 -5.11 -0.64
C ILE A 14 -27.78 -5.81 -1.88
N VAL A 15 -27.54 -7.13 -1.98
CA VAL A 15 -27.96 -7.94 -3.11
C VAL A 15 -28.78 -9.11 -2.61
N ASP A 16 -30.10 -9.04 -2.77
CA ASP A 16 -31.05 -10.10 -2.37
C ASP A 16 -32.28 -10.01 -3.30
N ASP A 17 -32.83 -11.11 -3.75
CA ASP A 17 -34.02 -11.15 -4.64
C ASP A 17 -35.33 -10.97 -3.86
N THR A 18 -35.28 -11.09 -2.54
CA THR A 18 -36.42 -10.95 -1.64
C THR A 18 -36.55 -9.52 -1.15
N ILE A 19 -37.52 -8.79 -1.63
CA ILE A 19 -37.78 -7.39 -1.29
C ILE A 19 -37.85 -7.16 0.23
N ALA A 20 -38.46 -8.09 0.97
CA ALA A 20 -38.55 -8.00 2.43
C ALA A 20 -37.17 -8.00 3.12
N ASN A 21 -36.23 -8.83 2.63
CA ASN A 21 -34.85 -8.86 3.13
C ASN A 21 -34.13 -7.56 2.82
N VAL A 22 -34.24 -7.07 1.59
CA VAL A 22 -33.64 -5.79 1.16
C VAL A 22 -34.12 -4.65 2.03
N LEU A 23 -35.43 -4.55 2.29
CA LEU A 23 -36.02 -3.51 3.13
C LEU A 23 -35.54 -3.62 4.58
N LEU A 24 -35.52 -4.82 5.15
CA LEU A 24 -35.01 -5.06 6.50
C LEU A 24 -33.56 -4.61 6.64
N LEU A 25 -32.68 -5.10 5.75
CA LEU A 25 -31.24 -4.74 5.75
C LEU A 25 -31.05 -3.24 5.54
N LYS A 26 -31.83 -2.62 4.63
CA LYS A 26 -31.79 -1.18 4.38
C LYS A 26 -32.12 -0.39 5.65
N VAL A 27 -33.13 -0.79 6.41
CA VAL A 27 -33.49 -0.13 7.68
C VAL A 27 -32.39 -0.33 8.72
N LEU A 28 -31.92 -1.56 8.92
CA LEU A 28 -30.92 -1.88 9.94
C LEU A 28 -29.59 -1.14 9.71
N ILE A 29 -29.10 -1.14 8.48
CA ILE A 29 -27.83 -0.53 8.09
C ILE A 29 -27.97 0.98 7.93
N GLY A 30 -29.10 1.45 7.36
CA GLY A 30 -29.36 2.88 7.19
C GLY A 30 -29.43 3.66 8.50
N ASN A 31 -29.93 3.01 9.57
CA ASN A 31 -29.93 3.61 10.92
C ASN A 31 -28.51 3.89 11.44
N GLN A 32 -27.50 3.25 10.89
CA GLN A 32 -26.07 3.52 11.18
C GLN A 32 -25.47 4.58 10.26
N LYS A 33 -26.27 5.22 9.38
CA LYS A 33 -25.90 6.27 8.43
C LYS A 33 -25.00 5.82 7.26
N TYR A 34 -24.88 4.53 6.97
CA TYR A 34 -24.21 4.06 5.76
C TYR A 34 -24.97 4.49 4.51
N ARG A 35 -24.25 4.76 3.42
CA ARG A 35 -24.87 4.88 2.08
C ARG A 35 -25.26 3.49 1.60
N ILE A 36 -26.47 3.34 1.10
CA ILE A 36 -26.98 2.04 0.69
C ILE A 36 -27.34 2.05 -0.79
N VAL A 37 -26.84 1.07 -1.50
CA VAL A 37 -27.21 0.72 -2.87
C VAL A 37 -27.83 -0.66 -2.83
N THR A 38 -28.82 -0.94 -3.65
CA THR A 38 -29.52 -2.22 -3.69
C THR A 38 -29.55 -2.79 -5.10
N ALA A 39 -29.48 -4.12 -5.21
CA ALA A 39 -29.64 -4.87 -6.44
C ALA A 39 -30.48 -6.13 -6.16
N ASN A 40 -31.35 -6.52 -7.11
CA ASN A 40 -32.27 -7.62 -6.92
C ASN A 40 -31.77 -8.94 -7.53
N ASN A 41 -30.70 -8.88 -8.32
CA ASN A 41 -30.10 -10.06 -8.96
C ASN A 41 -28.60 -9.86 -9.20
N GLY A 42 -27.92 -10.94 -9.65
CA GLY A 42 -26.47 -10.91 -9.87
C GLY A 42 -26.01 -9.95 -10.97
N MET A 43 -26.81 -9.76 -12.02
CA MET A 43 -26.47 -8.86 -13.11
C MET A 43 -26.56 -7.39 -12.66
N GLU A 44 -27.63 -7.01 -11.97
CA GLU A 44 -27.77 -5.69 -11.36
C GLU A 44 -26.67 -5.42 -10.33
N ALA A 45 -26.26 -6.45 -9.57
CA ALA A 45 -25.17 -6.33 -8.62
C ALA A 45 -23.85 -5.95 -9.29
N LEU A 46 -23.48 -6.61 -10.39
CA LEU A 46 -22.27 -6.28 -11.16
C LEU A 46 -22.33 -4.85 -11.72
N GLN A 47 -23.47 -4.45 -12.31
CA GLN A 47 -23.67 -3.08 -12.80
C GLN A 47 -23.60 -2.03 -11.67
N ALA A 48 -24.19 -2.35 -10.51
CA ALA A 48 -24.11 -1.46 -9.35
C ALA A 48 -22.66 -1.31 -8.82
N VAL A 49 -21.85 -2.37 -8.86
CA VAL A 49 -20.43 -2.30 -8.48
C VAL A 49 -19.66 -1.39 -9.43
N GLU A 50 -19.85 -1.51 -10.74
CA GLU A 50 -19.18 -0.66 -11.73
C GLU A 50 -19.56 0.82 -11.58
N LYS A 51 -20.85 1.09 -11.33
CA LYS A 51 -21.38 2.47 -11.28
C LYS A 51 -21.10 3.17 -9.95
N GLU A 52 -21.32 2.48 -8.84
CA GLU A 52 -21.34 3.10 -7.50
C GLU A 52 -20.08 2.81 -6.68
N SER A 53 -19.23 1.88 -7.13
CA SER A 53 -17.98 1.48 -6.46
C SER A 53 -18.16 1.25 -4.94
N PRO A 54 -19.00 0.30 -4.52
CA PRO A 54 -19.33 0.10 -3.10
C PRO A 54 -18.10 -0.36 -2.32
N ASP A 55 -18.08 0.00 -1.03
CA ASP A 55 -17.01 -0.38 -0.11
C ASP A 55 -17.21 -1.78 0.47
N LEU A 56 -18.45 -2.24 0.56
CA LEU A 56 -18.85 -3.54 1.13
C LEU A 56 -20.04 -4.08 0.37
N ILE A 57 -20.07 -5.39 0.14
CA ILE A 57 -21.19 -6.08 -0.51
C ILE A 57 -21.80 -7.10 0.46
N LEU A 58 -23.10 -6.98 0.72
CA LEU A 58 -23.92 -8.02 1.34
C LEU A 58 -24.60 -8.79 0.24
N LEU A 59 -24.26 -10.06 0.06
CA LEU A 59 -24.61 -10.85 -1.11
C LEU A 59 -25.36 -12.13 -0.73
N ASP A 60 -26.63 -12.21 -1.11
CA ASP A 60 -27.38 -13.47 -0.98
C ASP A 60 -26.83 -14.54 -1.92
N ILE A 61 -26.68 -15.75 -1.38
CA ILE A 61 -26.20 -16.92 -2.13
C ILE A 61 -27.30 -17.49 -3.00
N MET A 62 -28.50 -17.67 -2.44
CA MET A 62 -29.61 -18.36 -3.07
C MET A 62 -30.48 -17.40 -3.88
N LYS A 63 -30.20 -17.29 -5.18
CA LYS A 63 -30.93 -16.44 -6.11
C LYS A 63 -31.21 -17.16 -7.44
N PRO A 64 -32.32 -16.88 -8.10
CA PRO A 64 -32.57 -17.36 -9.46
C PRO A 64 -31.60 -16.71 -10.46
N GLY A 65 -31.18 -17.50 -11.45
CA GLY A 65 -30.22 -17.06 -12.46
C GLY A 65 -28.78 -17.18 -11.96
N MET A 66 -28.07 -16.07 -11.87
CA MET A 66 -26.67 -16.01 -11.37
C MET A 66 -26.66 -16.09 -9.84
N ASN A 67 -26.13 -17.18 -9.30
CA ASN A 67 -26.03 -17.36 -7.84
C ASN A 67 -24.95 -16.45 -7.22
N GLY A 68 -25.00 -16.32 -5.86
CA GLY A 68 -24.07 -15.43 -5.15
C GLY A 68 -22.59 -15.83 -5.29
N TYR A 69 -22.29 -17.12 -5.43
CA TYR A 69 -20.90 -17.57 -5.62
C TYR A 69 -20.35 -17.15 -6.98
N GLU A 70 -21.16 -17.23 -8.04
CA GLU A 70 -20.77 -16.80 -9.39
C GLU A 70 -20.53 -15.28 -9.47
N VAL A 71 -21.35 -14.50 -8.75
CA VAL A 71 -21.13 -13.04 -8.63
C VAL A 71 -19.82 -12.77 -7.90
N ALA A 72 -19.58 -13.44 -6.76
CA ALA A 72 -18.36 -13.27 -5.98
C ALA A 72 -17.11 -13.66 -6.78
N GLU A 73 -17.15 -14.78 -7.51
CA GLU A 73 -16.04 -15.23 -8.36
C GLU A 73 -15.68 -14.19 -9.42
N LYS A 74 -16.67 -13.64 -10.12
CA LYS A 74 -16.45 -12.58 -11.10
C LYS A 74 -15.81 -11.35 -10.47
N LEU A 75 -16.33 -10.88 -9.33
CA LEU A 75 -15.79 -9.72 -8.63
C LEU A 75 -14.37 -9.96 -8.10
N LYS A 76 -14.06 -11.19 -7.67
CA LYS A 76 -12.73 -11.54 -7.13
C LYS A 76 -11.68 -11.81 -8.22
N THR A 77 -12.12 -12.06 -9.45
CA THR A 77 -11.22 -12.24 -10.60
C THR A 77 -10.83 -10.90 -11.24
N ASP A 78 -11.64 -9.87 -11.11
CA ASP A 78 -11.38 -8.54 -11.65
C ASP A 78 -10.46 -7.74 -10.70
N PRO A 79 -9.28 -7.26 -11.18
CA PRO A 79 -8.35 -6.45 -10.39
C PRO A 79 -8.95 -5.18 -9.79
N GLN A 80 -10.00 -4.61 -10.40
CA GLN A 80 -10.64 -3.39 -9.92
C GLN A 80 -11.59 -3.63 -8.75
N THR A 81 -12.16 -4.85 -8.64
CA THR A 81 -13.20 -5.18 -7.66
C THR A 81 -12.78 -6.26 -6.66
N GLN A 82 -11.67 -6.96 -6.89
CA GLN A 82 -11.20 -8.08 -6.05
C GLN A 82 -10.99 -7.70 -4.58
N GLU A 83 -10.63 -6.45 -4.29
CA GLU A 83 -10.39 -5.96 -2.93
C GLU A 83 -11.68 -5.61 -2.16
N ILE A 84 -12.84 -5.51 -2.85
CA ILE A 84 -14.12 -5.22 -2.20
C ILE A 84 -14.51 -6.40 -1.32
N PRO A 85 -14.67 -6.25 0.01
CA PRO A 85 -15.10 -7.33 0.88
C PRO A 85 -16.54 -7.73 0.59
N ILE A 86 -16.80 -9.04 0.63
CA ILE A 86 -18.11 -9.63 0.41
C ILE A 86 -18.50 -10.39 1.67
N ILE A 87 -19.68 -10.06 2.22
CA ILE A 87 -20.34 -10.83 3.27
C ILE A 87 -21.47 -11.62 2.64
N PHE A 88 -21.42 -12.94 2.68
CA PHE A 88 -22.51 -13.75 2.21
C PHE A 88 -23.69 -13.78 3.19
N LEU A 89 -24.90 -13.65 2.65
CA LEU A 89 -26.16 -13.87 3.34
C LEU A 89 -26.65 -15.27 2.98
N THR A 90 -26.79 -16.15 3.97
CA THR A 90 -27.07 -17.57 3.68
C THR A 90 -28.12 -18.15 4.60
N ALA A 91 -29.03 -18.97 4.04
CA ALA A 91 -29.89 -19.88 4.80
C ALA A 91 -29.21 -21.23 5.06
N LEU A 92 -28.01 -21.43 4.49
CA LEU A 92 -27.29 -22.71 4.54
C LEU A 92 -26.45 -22.78 5.82
N ASN A 93 -26.75 -23.76 6.65
CA ASN A 93 -26.05 -23.99 7.92
C ASN A 93 -25.04 -25.16 7.82
N SER A 94 -24.75 -25.65 6.59
CA SER A 94 -23.78 -26.73 6.43
C SER A 94 -22.35 -26.19 6.42
N THR A 95 -21.47 -26.89 7.10
CA THR A 95 -20.03 -26.58 7.14
C THR A 95 -19.41 -26.49 5.73
N ASN A 96 -19.93 -27.31 4.80
CA ASN A 96 -19.45 -27.35 3.41
C ASN A 96 -19.74 -26.05 2.66
N ASP A 97 -20.90 -25.44 2.88
CA ASP A 97 -21.29 -24.19 2.22
C ASP A 97 -20.48 -23.01 2.72
N ILE A 98 -20.19 -22.97 4.02
CA ILE A 98 -19.31 -21.98 4.64
C ILE A 98 -17.89 -22.09 4.06
N VAL A 99 -17.34 -23.31 3.99
CA VAL A 99 -16.01 -23.57 3.41
C VAL A 99 -15.97 -23.15 1.93
N LYS A 100 -17.03 -23.43 1.18
CA LYS A 100 -17.14 -23.00 -0.22
C LYS A 100 -17.14 -21.49 -0.34
N GLY A 101 -17.88 -20.79 0.54
CA GLY A 101 -17.92 -19.31 0.57
C GLY A 101 -16.54 -18.69 0.78
N PHE A 102 -15.77 -19.18 1.74
CA PHE A 102 -14.42 -18.69 1.97
C PHE A 102 -13.46 -18.99 0.80
N LYS A 103 -13.60 -20.15 0.15
CA LYS A 103 -12.79 -20.49 -1.04
C LYS A 103 -13.08 -19.58 -2.23
N THR A 104 -14.29 -19.02 -2.36
CA THR A 104 -14.64 -18.03 -3.39
C THR A 104 -14.20 -16.60 -3.05
N GLY A 105 -13.48 -16.41 -1.91
CA GLY A 105 -12.94 -15.11 -1.51
C GLY A 105 -13.87 -14.23 -0.70
N ALA A 106 -14.94 -14.81 -0.11
CA ALA A 106 -15.77 -14.09 0.85
C ALA A 106 -14.98 -13.67 2.09
N SER A 107 -15.27 -12.50 2.60
CA SER A 107 -14.66 -11.98 3.82
C SER A 107 -15.37 -12.44 5.08
N ASP A 108 -16.68 -12.74 4.99
CA ASP A 108 -17.51 -13.20 6.10
C ASP A 108 -18.85 -13.79 5.59
N TYR A 109 -19.67 -14.27 6.51
CA TYR A 109 -21.03 -14.74 6.24
C TYR A 109 -22.00 -14.40 7.36
N ILE A 110 -23.29 -14.27 7.06
CA ILE A 110 -24.38 -14.04 8.02
C ILE A 110 -25.51 -15.00 7.70
N SER A 111 -25.98 -15.72 8.73
CA SER A 111 -27.09 -16.67 8.58
C SER A 111 -28.44 -15.94 8.57
N LYS A 112 -29.37 -16.46 7.74
CA LYS A 112 -30.78 -16.10 7.77
C LYS A 112 -31.52 -17.00 8.76
N PRO A 113 -32.45 -16.51 9.60
CA PRO A 113 -32.92 -15.13 9.69
C PRO A 113 -31.89 -14.19 10.34
N PHE A 114 -31.82 -12.95 9.89
CA PHE A 114 -30.81 -11.98 10.32
C PHE A 114 -30.97 -11.60 11.79
N ASN A 115 -29.91 -11.77 12.56
CA ASN A 115 -29.77 -11.13 13.87
C ASN A 115 -29.23 -9.70 13.66
N LYS A 116 -29.92 -8.71 14.21
CA LYS A 116 -29.54 -7.30 14.08
C LYS A 116 -28.13 -7.02 14.61
N GLU A 117 -27.83 -7.54 15.80
CA GLU A 117 -26.55 -7.28 16.47
C GLU A 117 -25.38 -7.92 15.69
N GLU A 118 -25.58 -9.18 15.28
CA GLU A 118 -24.58 -9.89 14.47
C GLU A 118 -24.32 -9.16 13.15
N LEU A 119 -25.35 -8.77 12.41
CA LEU A 119 -25.24 -8.02 11.17
C LEU A 119 -24.40 -6.74 11.37
N LEU A 120 -24.77 -5.94 12.37
CA LEU A 120 -24.10 -4.66 12.62
C LEU A 120 -22.65 -4.84 13.05
N ILE A 121 -22.35 -5.84 13.89
CA ILE A 121 -20.98 -6.15 14.31
C ILE A 121 -20.13 -6.53 13.07
N ARG A 122 -20.62 -7.39 12.19
CA ARG A 122 -19.87 -7.84 11.01
C ARG A 122 -19.67 -6.71 10.01
N VAL A 123 -20.71 -5.90 9.73
CA VAL A 123 -20.59 -4.72 8.85
C VAL A 123 -19.58 -3.73 9.42
N THR A 124 -19.69 -3.40 10.70
CA THR A 124 -18.75 -2.47 11.36
C THR A 124 -17.32 -3.02 11.37
N HIS A 125 -17.14 -4.31 11.60
CA HIS A 125 -15.82 -4.94 11.56
C HIS A 125 -15.19 -4.83 10.17
N GLN A 126 -15.94 -5.14 9.09
CA GLN A 126 -15.42 -5.02 7.73
C GLN A 126 -15.11 -3.58 7.34
N THR A 127 -15.98 -2.63 7.70
CA THR A 127 -15.72 -1.20 7.43
C THR A 127 -14.53 -0.67 8.23
N SER A 128 -14.29 -1.18 9.45
CA SER A 128 -13.08 -0.87 10.24
C SER A 128 -11.80 -1.35 9.53
N LEU A 129 -11.83 -2.54 8.96
CA LEU A 129 -10.70 -3.08 8.20
C LEU A 129 -10.42 -2.25 6.94
N ILE A 130 -11.47 -1.80 6.23
CA ILE A 130 -11.34 -0.92 5.07
C ILE A 130 -10.71 0.40 5.48
N ALA A 131 -11.20 1.01 6.58
CA ALA A 131 -10.67 2.25 7.12
C ALA A 131 -9.18 2.13 7.47
N ALA A 132 -8.80 1.06 8.17
CA ALA A 132 -7.41 0.79 8.53
C ALA A 132 -6.51 0.61 7.29
N LYS A 133 -6.96 -0.14 6.27
CA LYS A 133 -6.24 -0.29 5.00
C LYS A 133 -6.03 1.06 4.30
N ARG A 134 -7.07 1.90 4.22
CA ARG A 134 -7.00 3.24 3.61
C ARG A 134 -6.03 4.15 4.36
N LEU A 135 -6.05 4.13 5.69
CA LEU A 135 -5.12 4.91 6.52
C LEU A 135 -3.68 4.47 6.29
N ILE A 136 -3.40 3.17 6.31
CA ILE A 136 -2.06 2.64 6.05
C ILE A 136 -1.58 3.05 4.64
N ALA A 137 -2.44 2.91 3.62
CA ALA A 137 -2.10 3.29 2.26
C ALA A 137 -1.77 4.79 2.12
N SER A 138 -2.52 5.66 2.81
CA SER A 138 -2.26 7.10 2.82
C SER A 138 -0.94 7.44 3.51
N GLN A 139 -0.65 6.84 4.66
CA GLN A 139 0.61 7.02 5.38
C GLN A 139 1.82 6.52 4.59
N MET A 140 1.69 5.38 3.91
CA MET A 140 2.74 4.87 3.03
C MET A 140 3.03 5.84 1.88
N LYS A 141 1.99 6.42 1.27
CA LYS A 141 2.14 7.41 0.19
C LYS A 141 2.84 8.68 0.69
N GLU A 142 2.47 9.17 1.86
CA GLU A 142 3.09 10.34 2.49
C GLU A 142 4.57 10.07 2.81
N LEU A 143 4.87 8.94 3.44
CA LEU A 143 6.24 8.52 3.74
C LEU A 143 7.09 8.42 2.47
N GLN A 144 6.56 7.78 1.42
CA GLN A 144 7.26 7.69 0.14
C GLN A 144 7.54 9.07 -0.48
N SER A 145 6.58 10.01 -0.38
CA SER A 145 6.78 11.38 -0.89
C SER A 145 7.89 12.11 -0.12
N THR A 146 7.92 11.95 1.20
CA THR A 146 8.96 12.51 2.08
C THR A 146 10.34 11.95 1.76
N ILE A 147 10.44 10.62 1.58
CA ILE A 147 11.70 9.97 1.19
C ILE A 147 12.19 10.48 -0.16
N ARG A 148 11.31 10.57 -1.17
CA ARG A 148 11.68 11.10 -2.50
C ARG A 148 12.13 12.56 -2.43
N GLY A 149 11.46 13.38 -1.61
CA GLY A 149 11.86 14.78 -1.38
C GLY A 149 13.25 14.89 -0.78
N ARG A 150 13.52 14.09 0.25
CA ARG A 150 14.83 14.00 0.90
C ARG A 150 15.93 13.56 -0.08
N ASP A 151 15.67 12.50 -0.85
CA ASP A 151 16.66 11.95 -1.80
C ASP A 151 16.97 12.96 -2.92
N ARG A 152 15.96 13.72 -3.36
CA ARG A 152 16.16 14.82 -4.32
C ARG A 152 17.03 15.93 -3.74
N LEU A 153 16.78 16.31 -2.48
CA LEU A 153 17.58 17.32 -1.79
C LEU A 153 19.05 16.89 -1.68
N TYR A 154 19.30 15.64 -1.25
CA TYR A 154 20.67 15.11 -1.20
C TYR A 154 21.34 15.09 -2.56
N SER A 155 20.61 14.75 -3.63
CA SER A 155 21.16 14.76 -4.98
C SER A 155 21.57 16.15 -5.44
N VAL A 156 20.76 17.17 -5.14
CA VAL A 156 21.09 18.59 -5.47
C VAL A 156 22.33 19.04 -4.70
N ILE A 157 22.34 18.83 -3.38
CA ILE A 157 23.48 19.22 -2.52
C ILE A 157 24.77 18.53 -2.99
N ALA A 158 24.71 17.22 -3.27
CA ALA A 158 25.87 16.48 -3.74
C ALA A 158 26.37 16.97 -5.11
N HIS A 159 25.45 17.36 -6.01
CA HIS A 159 25.81 17.98 -7.30
C HIS A 159 26.52 19.31 -7.10
N ASP A 160 25.96 20.18 -6.27
CA ASP A 160 26.48 21.55 -6.08
C ASP A 160 27.81 21.56 -5.32
N LEU A 161 28.06 20.55 -4.47
CA LEU A 161 29.34 20.38 -3.77
C LEU A 161 30.40 19.70 -4.63
N ARG A 162 30.03 18.95 -5.65
CA ARG A 162 31.00 18.26 -6.53
C ARG A 162 31.94 19.23 -7.25
N SER A 163 31.42 20.34 -7.75
CA SER A 163 32.19 21.34 -8.47
C SER A 163 33.26 22.01 -7.60
N PRO A 164 32.93 22.65 -6.44
CA PRO A 164 33.93 23.28 -5.58
C PRO A 164 34.92 22.27 -4.99
N MET A 165 34.50 21.08 -4.63
CA MET A 165 35.39 20.03 -4.13
C MET A 165 36.38 19.55 -5.22
N GLY A 166 35.91 19.40 -6.47
CA GLY A 166 36.79 19.10 -7.60
C GLY A 166 37.83 20.16 -7.86
N SER A 167 37.45 21.45 -7.73
CA SER A 167 38.38 22.60 -7.85
C SER A 167 39.40 22.58 -6.73
N LEU A 168 39.01 22.35 -5.47
CA LEU A 168 39.91 22.28 -4.33
C LEU A 168 40.93 21.14 -4.52
N LYS A 169 40.49 19.93 -4.93
CA LYS A 169 41.38 18.81 -5.24
C LYS A 169 42.39 19.18 -6.32
N MET A 170 41.94 19.81 -7.38
CA MET A 170 42.84 20.29 -8.48
C MET A 170 43.89 21.26 -7.95
N ILE A 171 43.49 22.23 -7.11
CA ILE A 171 44.42 23.21 -6.53
C ILE A 171 45.45 22.52 -5.65
N PHE A 172 45.04 21.62 -4.75
CA PHE A 172 45.99 20.90 -3.90
C PHE A 172 46.96 20.03 -4.73
N ASN A 173 46.52 19.36 -5.75
CA ASN A 173 47.40 18.60 -6.64
C ASN A 173 48.43 19.50 -7.36
N LEU A 174 47.99 20.67 -7.83
CA LEU A 174 48.91 21.65 -8.44
C LEU A 174 49.94 22.19 -7.45
N LEU A 175 49.51 22.51 -6.23
CA LEU A 175 50.43 22.97 -5.16
C LEU A 175 51.45 21.90 -4.79
N MET A 176 51.05 20.69 -4.63
CA MET A 176 51.94 19.54 -4.35
C MET A 176 52.98 19.33 -5.47
N ALA A 177 52.55 19.51 -6.74
CA ALA A 177 53.46 19.35 -7.90
C ALA A 177 54.46 20.49 -8.03
N GLN A 178 54.13 21.74 -7.61
CA GLN A 178 54.98 22.91 -7.79
C GLN A 178 55.81 23.28 -6.57
N LEU A 179 55.44 22.79 -5.39
CA LEU A 179 56.03 23.11 -4.08
C LEU A 179 56.57 21.84 -3.43
N PRO A 180 57.74 21.35 -3.87
CA PRO A 180 58.40 20.19 -3.22
C PRO A 180 58.88 20.56 -1.83
N PRO A 181 59.19 19.58 -0.93
CA PRO A 181 59.61 19.80 0.47
C PRO A 181 60.78 20.72 0.62
N GLU A 182 61.72 20.72 -0.35
CA GLU A 182 62.89 21.56 -0.35
C GLU A 182 62.59 23.06 -0.44
N LYS A 183 61.40 23.41 -1.02
CA LYS A 183 60.98 24.85 -1.19
C LYS A 183 60.20 25.40 -0.03
N ILE A 184 59.37 24.55 0.65
CA ILE A 184 58.44 25.06 1.66
C ILE A 184 58.69 24.51 3.06
N GLY A 185 59.63 23.61 3.20
CA GLY A 185 59.94 22.93 4.46
C GLY A 185 59.04 21.71 4.72
N PRO A 186 59.51 20.73 5.51
CA PRO A 186 58.81 19.46 5.73
C PRO A 186 57.43 19.64 6.41
N GLU A 187 57.33 20.50 7.43
CA GLU A 187 56.08 20.72 8.17
C GLU A 187 54.93 21.26 7.26
N MET A 188 55.26 22.24 6.39
CA MET A 188 54.28 22.80 5.48
C MET A 188 53.87 21.81 4.36
N TYR A 189 54.84 20.99 3.91
CA TYR A 189 54.56 19.95 2.93
C TYR A 189 53.67 18.86 3.52
N ASP A 190 53.88 18.46 4.77
CA ASP A 190 53.02 17.49 5.49
C ASP A 190 51.58 18.01 5.66
N MET A 191 51.42 19.29 6.00
CA MET A 191 50.08 19.91 6.07
C MET A 191 49.38 19.93 4.73
N LEU A 192 50.05 20.27 3.63
CA LEU A 192 49.49 20.23 2.27
C LEU A 192 49.14 18.79 1.85
N SER A 193 49.98 17.83 2.15
CA SER A 193 49.75 16.41 1.89
C SER A 193 48.49 15.90 2.61
N MET A 194 48.36 16.26 3.90
CA MET A 194 47.21 15.90 4.72
C MET A 194 45.90 16.53 4.18
N ALA A 195 45.96 17.81 3.77
CA ALA A 195 44.82 18.47 3.16
C ALA A 195 44.38 17.83 1.83
N ASN A 196 45.38 17.49 0.98
CA ASN A 196 45.12 16.79 -0.28
C ASN A 196 44.50 15.41 -0.05
N HIS A 197 45.04 14.64 0.88
CA HIS A 197 44.51 13.32 1.25
C HIS A 197 43.08 13.42 1.75
N THR A 198 42.77 14.37 2.65
CA THR A 198 41.40 14.63 3.12
C THR A 198 40.45 14.96 1.98
N ALA A 199 40.88 15.79 1.02
CA ALA A 199 40.10 16.12 -0.15
C ALA A 199 39.87 14.88 -1.06
N GLU A 200 40.84 13.99 -1.17
CA GLU A 200 40.73 12.75 -1.94
C GLU A 200 39.79 11.73 -1.29
N GLU A 201 39.79 11.59 0.03
CA GLU A 201 38.91 10.66 0.74
C GLU A 201 37.46 11.17 0.77
N THR A 202 37.24 12.48 0.90
CA THR A 202 35.88 13.06 0.93
C THR A 202 35.21 13.09 -0.44
N PHE A 203 35.94 13.24 -1.54
CA PHE A 203 35.37 13.34 -2.88
C PHE A 203 34.57 12.11 -3.34
N PRO A 204 35.03 10.84 -3.15
CA PRO A 204 34.26 9.64 -3.50
C PRO A 204 32.98 9.50 -2.67
N CYS A 205 32.99 9.86 -1.40
CA CYS A 205 31.81 9.82 -0.53
C CYS A 205 30.64 10.64 -1.10
N TRP A 206 30.94 11.86 -1.57
CA TRP A 206 29.95 12.74 -2.18
C TRP A 206 29.48 12.28 -3.56
N THR A 207 30.32 11.65 -4.35
CA THR A 207 29.94 11.09 -5.66
C THR A 207 29.05 9.86 -5.51
N THR A 208 29.24 9.08 -4.45
CA THR A 208 28.42 7.89 -4.15
C THR A 208 27.05 8.28 -3.59
N CYS A 209 26.99 9.28 -2.72
CA CYS A 209 25.75 9.81 -2.15
C CYS A 209 24.84 10.45 -3.21
N SER A 210 25.39 11.04 -4.27
CA SER A 210 24.60 11.64 -5.36
C SER A 210 23.88 10.62 -6.24
N ASN A 211 24.26 9.35 -6.20
CA ASN A 211 23.68 8.30 -7.05
C ASN A 211 22.48 7.59 -6.42
N GLY A 212 22.03 7.98 -5.21
CA GLY A 212 20.87 7.44 -4.50
C GLY A 212 20.98 5.95 -4.14
N PRO A 213 20.26 5.48 -3.12
CA PRO A 213 20.29 4.08 -2.69
C PRO A 213 19.68 3.08 -3.70
N ASN A 214 19.07 3.57 -4.77
CA ASN A 214 18.28 2.75 -5.70
C ASN A 214 19.09 2.02 -6.81
N ARG A 215 20.44 2.09 -6.80
CA ARG A 215 21.28 1.32 -7.75
C ARG A 215 21.94 0.07 -7.14
N ARG A 216 21.59 -0.34 -5.92
CA ARG A 216 22.12 -1.58 -5.30
C ARG A 216 21.23 -2.82 -5.45
N SER A 217 20.34 -2.89 -6.41
CA SER A 217 19.61 -4.13 -6.73
C SER A 217 20.08 -4.80 -8.03
N GLY A 218 21.36 -5.12 -8.10
CA GLY A 218 21.89 -5.81 -9.25
C GLY A 218 23.30 -6.34 -9.03
N ALA A 219 23.52 -7.20 -8.04
CA ALA A 219 24.58 -8.22 -7.98
C ALA A 219 24.70 -8.83 -6.56
N SER A 220 23.72 -9.59 -6.12
CA SER A 220 23.98 -10.62 -5.10
C SER A 220 24.54 -11.84 -5.83
N LYS A 221 25.88 -12.00 -5.82
CA LYS A 221 26.51 -13.27 -6.19
C LYS A 221 26.00 -14.36 -5.24
N PRO A 222 25.60 -15.54 -5.74
CA PRO A 222 25.22 -16.64 -4.87
C PRO A 222 26.45 -17.14 -4.10
N TYR A 223 26.27 -17.25 -2.79
CA TYR A 223 27.24 -17.84 -1.88
C TYR A 223 27.34 -19.34 -2.16
N THR A 224 28.35 -19.77 -2.90
CA THR A 224 28.67 -21.19 -3.08
C THR A 224 29.21 -21.77 -1.79
N ARG A 225 28.40 -22.56 -1.09
CA ARG A 225 28.85 -23.45 -0.01
C ARG A 225 29.85 -24.44 -0.57
N ARG A 226 31.12 -24.37 -0.17
CA ARG A 226 32.06 -25.48 -0.29
C ARG A 226 31.73 -26.50 0.78
N SER A 227 31.36 -27.67 0.34
CA SER A 227 31.32 -28.89 1.14
C SER A 227 32.75 -29.44 1.30
N THR A 228 33.14 -29.67 2.53
CA THR A 228 34.08 -30.73 2.96
C THR A 228 33.37 -31.48 4.06
#